data_002a893f6df098f983cb9fddbf4f5916
#
_entry.id   002a893f6df098f983cb9fddbf4f5916
#
_cell.length_a   1.000
_cell.length_b   1.000
_cell.length_c   1.000
_cell.angle_alpha   90.00
_cell.angle_beta   90.00
_cell.angle_gamma   90.00
#
_symmetry.space_group_name_H-M   'P 1'
#
loop_
_entity.id
_entity.type
_entity.pdbx_description
1 polymer ?
#
loop_
_entity_poly.entity_id
_entity_poly.type
_entity_poly.pdbx_seq_one_letter_code
_entity_poly.pdbx_strand_id
1 'polypeptide(L)'
;MRPDMIVLHYTGMPDATGALDLLCTPGSEVSAHYLVFEDGYIVQMVEESRRAWHAGTSFWAGETDINSCSIGIEIANSGHGYGDPDFPKRQIAAVTALCRSILTRHTVPPERVLAHSDIAPARKQDPGEKFPWRTLSDSGVGHWVKPAPITEGGALLTFGHRGDTVAAMQGELSKYGYCIAVSGTYDSATQAVVTAFQRHFRPERIDGIGDESTRATLRELLAQSGRVRTIAARAHNLERLATS
;
A
#
# COMPACT_ATOMS: atom_id res chain seq x y z
N MET A 1 14.72 -3.23 -15.57
CA MET A 1 13.84 -2.47 -14.66
C MET A 1 14.65 -2.08 -13.41
N ARG A 2 14.38 -0.94 -12.79
CA ARG A 2 14.93 -0.59 -11.46
C ARG A 2 13.73 -0.33 -10.56
N PRO A 3 13.23 -1.35 -9.87
CA PRO A 3 12.08 -1.18 -9.00
C PRO A 3 12.43 -0.30 -7.79
N ASP A 4 11.53 0.63 -7.49
CA ASP A 4 11.58 1.51 -6.33
C ASP A 4 10.27 1.45 -5.52
N MET A 5 9.45 0.42 -5.78
CA MET A 5 8.17 0.18 -5.14
C MET A 5 7.95 -1.32 -4.91
N ILE A 6 7.26 -1.66 -3.83
CA ILE A 6 6.72 -3.00 -3.57
C ILE A 6 5.20 -2.87 -3.49
N VAL A 7 4.47 -3.74 -4.21
CA VAL A 7 3.01 -3.81 -4.13
C VAL A 7 2.61 -5.17 -3.61
N LEU A 8 1.84 -5.18 -2.53
CA LEU A 8 1.35 -6.40 -1.88
C LEU A 8 -0.09 -6.67 -2.30
N HIS A 9 -0.34 -7.95 -2.63
CA HIS A 9 -1.62 -8.46 -3.08
C HIS A 9 -2.02 -9.66 -2.24
N TYR A 10 -3.32 -9.97 -2.19
CA TYR A 10 -3.75 -11.34 -1.95
C TYR A 10 -4.20 -11.97 -3.26
N THR A 11 -4.07 -13.30 -3.39
CA THR A 11 -4.46 -14.02 -4.62
C THR A 11 -5.96 -13.92 -4.94
N GLY A 12 -6.82 -13.80 -3.93
CA GLY A 12 -8.28 -13.76 -4.10
C GLY A 12 -8.84 -15.05 -4.68
N MET A 13 -8.12 -16.18 -4.57
CA MET A 13 -8.49 -17.47 -5.08
C MET A 13 -8.61 -18.51 -3.96
N PRO A 14 -9.44 -19.55 -4.15
CA PRO A 14 -9.68 -20.56 -3.10
C PRO A 14 -8.41 -21.29 -2.64
N ASP A 15 -7.44 -21.46 -3.54
CA ASP A 15 -6.20 -22.18 -3.24
C ASP A 15 -4.99 -21.54 -3.94
N ALA A 16 -3.82 -21.69 -3.32
CA ALA A 16 -2.57 -21.12 -3.79
C ALA A 16 -2.02 -21.79 -5.06
N THR A 17 -2.33 -23.08 -5.29
CA THR A 17 -1.85 -23.81 -6.46
C THR A 17 -2.55 -23.28 -7.72
N GLY A 18 -3.87 -23.10 -7.67
CA GLY A 18 -4.62 -22.47 -8.76
C GLY A 18 -4.16 -21.05 -9.05
N ALA A 19 -3.79 -20.29 -8.01
CA ALA A 19 -3.21 -18.96 -8.19
C ALA A 19 -1.85 -19.02 -8.88
N LEU A 20 -0.96 -19.94 -8.49
CA LEU A 20 0.33 -20.17 -9.15
C LEU A 20 0.15 -20.53 -10.62
N ASP A 21 -0.75 -21.48 -10.91
CA ASP A 21 -1.03 -21.89 -12.29
C ASP A 21 -1.53 -20.73 -13.15
N LEU A 22 -2.44 -19.91 -12.63
CA LEU A 22 -2.93 -18.71 -13.33
C LEU A 22 -1.81 -17.71 -13.62
N LEU A 23 -1.00 -17.38 -12.61
CA LEU A 23 0.08 -16.38 -12.70
C LEU A 23 1.24 -16.85 -13.62
N CYS A 24 1.39 -18.16 -13.84
CA CYS A 24 2.38 -18.76 -14.72
C CYS A 24 1.83 -19.17 -16.10
N THR A 25 0.51 -19.06 -16.32
CA THR A 25 -0.12 -19.47 -17.58
C THR A 25 0.11 -18.41 -18.67
N PRO A 26 0.71 -18.77 -19.82
CA PRO A 26 0.80 -17.87 -20.95
C PRO A 26 -0.58 -17.38 -21.40
N GLY A 27 -0.74 -16.08 -21.59
CA GLY A 27 -2.00 -15.47 -22.04
C GLY A 27 -3.01 -15.17 -20.92
N SER A 28 -2.68 -15.39 -19.66
CA SER A 28 -3.52 -14.99 -18.53
C SER A 28 -3.61 -13.46 -18.35
N GLU A 29 -2.70 -12.70 -18.99
CA GLU A 29 -2.58 -11.24 -18.90
C GLU A 29 -2.30 -10.72 -17.48
N VAL A 30 -1.95 -11.62 -16.54
CA VAL A 30 -1.54 -11.31 -15.17
C VAL A 30 -0.27 -12.07 -14.82
N SER A 31 0.60 -11.46 -14.02
CA SER A 31 1.78 -12.11 -13.45
C SER A 31 2.28 -11.32 -12.24
N ALA A 32 3.04 -11.96 -11.35
CA ALA A 32 3.69 -11.31 -10.23
C ALA A 32 5.13 -11.81 -10.10
N HIS A 33 5.95 -11.09 -9.34
CA HIS A 33 7.34 -11.49 -9.13
C HIS A 33 7.43 -12.66 -8.16
N TYR A 34 6.61 -12.65 -7.12
CA TYR A 34 6.62 -13.65 -6.06
C TYR A 34 5.20 -14.09 -5.69
N LEU A 35 5.08 -15.36 -5.30
CA LEU A 35 3.93 -15.91 -4.59
C LEU A 35 4.41 -16.47 -3.25
N VAL A 36 3.74 -16.11 -2.15
CA VAL A 36 3.99 -16.62 -0.80
C VAL A 36 2.81 -17.46 -0.36
N PHE A 37 3.05 -18.75 -0.15
CA PHE A 37 2.06 -19.73 0.28
C PHE A 37 1.73 -19.58 1.78
N GLU A 38 0.63 -20.18 2.23
CA GLU A 38 0.15 -20.11 3.61
C GLU A 38 1.15 -20.73 4.63
N ASP A 39 1.98 -21.66 4.17
CA ASP A 39 3.05 -22.26 4.98
C ASP A 39 4.34 -21.45 5.01
N GLY A 40 4.40 -20.35 4.26
CA GLY A 40 5.55 -19.47 4.13
C GLY A 40 6.51 -19.89 3.00
N TYR A 41 6.19 -20.93 2.20
CA TYR A 41 6.97 -21.25 1.01
C TYR A 41 6.86 -20.11 0.00
N ILE A 42 7.98 -19.75 -0.64
CA ILE A 42 8.05 -18.63 -1.60
C ILE A 42 8.43 -19.18 -2.98
N VAL A 43 7.66 -18.80 -3.99
CA VAL A 43 7.97 -19.04 -5.39
C VAL A 43 8.30 -17.72 -6.07
N GLN A 44 9.43 -17.65 -6.74
CA GLN A 44 9.73 -16.56 -7.67
C GLN A 44 9.27 -16.96 -9.07
N MET A 45 8.36 -16.19 -9.65
CA MET A 45 7.79 -16.43 -10.97
C MET A 45 8.39 -15.53 -12.04
N VAL A 46 8.68 -14.27 -11.68
CA VAL A 46 9.30 -13.28 -12.58
C VAL A 46 10.54 -12.72 -11.90
N GLU A 47 11.63 -12.57 -12.65
CA GLU A 47 12.86 -11.92 -12.16
C GLU A 47 12.58 -10.45 -11.81
N GLU A 48 13.14 -9.94 -10.70
CA GLU A 48 12.96 -8.54 -10.26
C GLU A 48 13.43 -7.49 -11.30
N SER A 49 14.32 -7.87 -12.19
CA SER A 49 14.80 -7.04 -13.30
C SER A 49 13.79 -6.91 -14.44
N ARG A 50 12.75 -7.73 -14.47
CA ARG A 50 11.72 -7.78 -15.50
C ARG A 50 10.43 -7.14 -15.02
N ARG A 51 9.57 -6.77 -15.96
CA ARG A 51 8.22 -6.27 -15.69
C ARG A 51 7.26 -7.45 -15.44
N ALA A 52 6.52 -7.41 -14.34
CA ALA A 52 5.36 -8.27 -14.11
C ALA A 52 4.06 -7.45 -14.24
N TRP A 53 2.93 -8.11 -14.50
CA TRP A 53 1.64 -7.47 -14.77
C TRP A 53 0.68 -7.72 -13.59
N HIS A 54 0.87 -6.99 -12.49
CA HIS A 54 0.11 -7.16 -11.25
C HIS A 54 -0.69 -5.93 -10.82
N ALA A 55 -0.31 -4.72 -11.28
CA ALA A 55 -0.92 -3.48 -10.82
C ALA A 55 -2.15 -3.05 -11.65
N GLY A 56 -2.20 -3.43 -12.94
CA GLY A 56 -3.23 -2.95 -13.87
C GLY A 56 -3.23 -1.43 -14.00
N THR A 57 -4.40 -0.84 -14.28
CA THR A 57 -4.58 0.61 -14.25
C THR A 57 -4.46 1.11 -12.81
N SER A 58 -3.44 1.88 -12.53
CA SER A 58 -3.04 2.27 -11.17
C SER A 58 -2.29 3.60 -11.17
N PHE A 59 -2.14 4.19 -9.98
CA PHE A 59 -1.43 5.45 -9.78
C PHE A 59 -0.85 5.54 -8.37
N TRP A 60 0.36 6.08 -8.24
CA TRP A 60 0.93 6.49 -6.96
C TRP A 60 1.94 7.62 -7.13
N ALA A 61 1.71 8.75 -6.44
CA ALA A 61 2.65 9.88 -6.37
C ALA A 61 3.19 10.34 -7.74
N GLY A 62 2.30 10.42 -8.75
CA GLY A 62 2.63 10.84 -10.12
C GLY A 62 2.99 9.69 -11.07
N GLU A 63 3.23 8.48 -10.55
CA GLU A 63 3.52 7.31 -11.37
C GLU A 63 2.24 6.61 -11.83
N THR A 64 2.17 6.27 -13.10
CA THR A 64 1.02 5.60 -13.75
C THR A 64 1.37 4.23 -14.33
N ASP A 65 2.65 3.96 -14.60
CA ASP A 65 3.13 2.64 -15.03
C ASP A 65 3.79 1.87 -13.88
N ILE A 66 2.98 1.59 -12.85
CA ILE A 66 3.43 0.93 -11.63
C ILE A 66 4.09 -0.43 -11.92
N ASN A 67 3.60 -1.18 -12.92
CA ASN A 67 4.21 -2.45 -13.33
C ASN A 67 5.69 -2.33 -13.74
N SER A 68 6.12 -1.17 -14.23
CA SER A 68 7.50 -0.95 -14.69
C SER A 68 8.45 -0.48 -13.59
N CYS A 69 7.94 -0.12 -12.41
CA CYS A 69 8.76 0.40 -11.31
C CYS A 69 8.55 -0.34 -9.99
N SER A 70 7.80 -1.46 -9.98
CA SER A 70 7.46 -2.16 -8.75
C SER A 70 7.77 -3.66 -8.80
N ILE A 71 7.92 -4.24 -7.61
CA ILE A 71 7.92 -5.67 -7.38
C ILE A 71 6.55 -6.05 -6.79
N GLY A 72 5.76 -6.86 -7.51
CA GLY A 72 4.49 -7.39 -7.05
C GLY A 72 4.68 -8.70 -6.30
N ILE A 73 4.10 -8.79 -5.10
CA ILE A 73 4.12 -9.98 -4.25
C ILE A 73 2.67 -10.42 -4.01
N GLU A 74 2.33 -11.56 -4.53
CA GLU A 74 1.07 -12.25 -4.25
C GLU A 74 1.19 -13.06 -2.96
N ILE A 75 0.19 -12.97 -2.11
CA ILE A 75 0.12 -13.67 -0.82
C ILE A 75 -1.10 -14.58 -0.88
N ALA A 76 -0.89 -15.89 -0.78
CA ALA A 76 -1.97 -16.86 -0.86
C ALA A 76 -2.98 -16.60 0.26
N ASN A 77 -4.15 -16.11 -0.13
CA ASN A 77 -5.28 -15.83 0.73
C ASN A 77 -6.51 -15.64 -0.17
N SER A 78 -7.61 -16.27 0.20
CA SER A 78 -8.83 -16.27 -0.64
C SER A 78 -9.54 -14.91 -0.64
N GLY A 79 -9.21 -14.01 0.29
CA GLY A 79 -9.68 -12.64 0.33
C GLY A 79 -11.19 -12.49 0.58
N HIS A 80 -11.69 -11.29 0.34
CA HIS A 80 -13.07 -10.91 0.63
C HIS A 80 -14.13 -11.79 -0.05
N GLY A 81 -13.83 -12.30 -1.25
CA GLY A 81 -14.76 -13.17 -2.00
C GLY A 81 -15.02 -14.53 -1.34
N TYR A 82 -14.18 -14.94 -0.42
CA TYR A 82 -14.22 -16.28 0.20
C TYR A 82 -14.05 -16.20 1.72
N GLY A 83 -14.68 -15.21 2.36
CA GLY A 83 -14.77 -15.11 3.81
C GLY A 83 -13.61 -14.39 4.49
N ASP A 84 -12.71 -13.81 3.73
CA ASP A 84 -11.62 -12.96 4.23
C ASP A 84 -10.85 -13.60 5.41
N PRO A 85 -10.15 -14.74 5.19
CA PRO A 85 -9.44 -15.42 6.28
C PRO A 85 -8.23 -14.62 6.76
N ASP A 86 -7.83 -14.86 8.00
CA ASP A 86 -6.61 -14.28 8.56
C ASP A 86 -5.36 -14.83 7.87
N PHE A 87 -4.31 -14.03 7.80
CA PHE A 87 -3.01 -14.47 7.28
C PHE A 87 -2.26 -15.29 8.34
N PRO A 88 -1.79 -16.52 8.04
CA PRO A 88 -0.99 -17.31 8.96
C PRO A 88 0.30 -16.57 9.38
N LYS A 89 0.66 -16.65 10.66
CA LYS A 89 1.87 -15.97 11.20
C LYS A 89 3.15 -16.33 10.42
N ARG A 90 3.30 -17.62 10.04
CA ARG A 90 4.45 -18.09 9.26
C ARG A 90 4.51 -17.48 7.86
N GLN A 91 3.36 -17.28 7.21
CA GLN A 91 3.25 -16.60 5.93
C GLN A 91 3.68 -15.14 6.05
N ILE A 92 3.19 -14.42 7.05
CA ILE A 92 3.57 -13.01 7.29
C ILE A 92 5.06 -12.88 7.64
N ALA A 93 5.63 -13.84 8.38
CA ALA A 93 7.07 -13.87 8.63
C ALA A 93 7.87 -14.03 7.32
N ALA A 94 7.41 -14.91 6.41
CA ALA A 94 8.01 -15.10 5.10
C ALA A 94 7.89 -13.85 4.19
N VAL A 95 6.71 -13.22 4.14
CA VAL A 95 6.48 -11.95 3.42
C VAL A 95 7.42 -10.86 3.96
N THR A 96 7.52 -10.72 5.28
CA THR A 96 8.40 -9.74 5.92
C THR A 96 9.87 -9.97 5.57
N ALA A 97 10.33 -11.22 5.65
CA ALA A 97 11.70 -11.59 5.28
C ALA A 97 12.00 -11.35 3.79
N LEU A 98 11.05 -11.67 2.91
CA LEU A 98 11.15 -11.39 1.48
C LEU A 98 11.26 -9.89 1.21
N CYS A 99 10.37 -9.07 1.76
CA CYS A 99 10.41 -7.61 1.60
C CYS A 99 11.74 -7.04 2.10
N ARG A 100 12.21 -7.45 3.28
CA ARG A 100 13.53 -7.03 3.79
C ARG A 100 14.67 -7.41 2.84
N SER A 101 14.63 -8.61 2.29
CA SER A 101 15.62 -9.07 1.30
C SER A 101 15.56 -8.21 0.02
N ILE A 102 14.39 -7.85 -0.46
CA ILE A 102 14.21 -6.93 -1.60
C ILE A 102 14.81 -5.54 -1.28
N LEU A 103 14.57 -5.02 -0.08
CA LEU A 103 15.09 -3.72 0.36
C LEU A 103 16.64 -3.68 0.45
N THR A 104 17.33 -4.83 0.55
CA THR A 104 18.80 -4.86 0.46
C THR A 104 19.32 -4.72 -0.98
N ARG A 105 18.50 -5.01 -1.96
CA ARG A 105 18.85 -4.98 -3.40
C ARG A 105 18.32 -3.76 -4.13
N HIS A 106 17.24 -3.18 -3.63
CA HIS A 106 16.54 -2.06 -4.26
C HIS A 106 16.30 -0.93 -3.27
N THR A 107 16.46 0.30 -3.73
CA THR A 107 16.15 1.50 -2.94
C THR A 107 14.66 1.78 -3.03
N VAL A 108 13.89 1.22 -2.11
CA VAL A 108 12.43 1.44 -1.99
C VAL A 108 12.17 2.33 -0.76
N PRO A 109 11.68 3.56 -0.95
CA PRO A 109 11.25 4.39 0.18
C PRO A 109 10.11 3.71 0.96
N PRO A 110 10.04 3.89 2.28
CA PRO A 110 8.98 3.27 3.11
C PRO A 110 7.57 3.55 2.58
N GLU A 111 7.32 4.75 2.07
CA GLU A 111 6.02 5.19 1.53
C GLU A 111 5.68 4.55 0.15
N ARG A 112 6.58 3.72 -0.37
CA ARG A 112 6.40 2.99 -1.63
C ARG A 112 6.30 1.47 -1.43
N VAL A 113 6.06 1.02 -0.19
CA VAL A 113 5.59 -0.34 0.11
C VAL A 113 4.09 -0.24 0.33
N LEU A 114 3.30 -0.71 -0.63
CA LEU A 114 1.90 -0.34 -0.83
C LEU A 114 0.98 -1.55 -0.95
N ALA A 115 -0.28 -1.33 -0.61
CA ALA A 115 -1.37 -2.21 -0.98
C ALA A 115 -1.78 -2.00 -2.44
N HIS A 116 -2.32 -3.02 -3.10
CA HIS A 116 -2.96 -2.82 -4.40
C HIS A 116 -4.14 -1.84 -4.29
N SER A 117 -4.87 -1.87 -3.18
CA SER A 117 -5.94 -0.90 -2.90
C SER A 117 -5.44 0.54 -2.77
N ASP A 118 -4.19 0.79 -2.37
CA ASP A 118 -3.64 2.15 -2.32
C ASP A 118 -3.48 2.74 -3.72
N ILE A 119 -2.97 1.94 -4.65
CA ILE A 119 -2.68 2.37 -6.02
C ILE A 119 -3.88 2.29 -6.97
N ALA A 120 -4.94 1.58 -6.57
CA ALA A 120 -6.16 1.41 -7.37
C ALA A 120 -7.43 1.39 -6.48
N PRO A 121 -7.69 2.45 -5.67
CA PRO A 121 -8.68 2.43 -4.58
C PRO A 121 -10.11 2.16 -5.01
N ALA A 122 -10.52 2.57 -6.21
CA ALA A 122 -11.87 2.32 -6.72
C ALA A 122 -12.08 0.90 -7.28
N ARG A 123 -11.00 0.13 -7.46
CA ARG A 123 -11.02 -1.13 -8.19
C ARG A 123 -10.56 -2.33 -7.35
N LYS A 124 -9.75 -2.09 -6.33
CA LYS A 124 -9.03 -3.14 -5.58
C LYS A 124 -9.23 -3.00 -4.08
N GLN A 125 -9.15 -4.14 -3.39
CA GLN A 125 -9.26 -4.23 -1.94
C GLN A 125 -8.05 -4.92 -1.30
N ASP A 126 -7.31 -5.70 -2.09
CA ASP A 126 -6.14 -6.48 -1.65
C ASP A 126 -4.98 -5.59 -1.16
N PRO A 127 -4.19 -6.05 -0.17
CA PRO A 127 -4.29 -7.31 0.54
C PRO A 127 -5.34 -7.31 1.66
N GLY A 128 -6.18 -6.30 1.79
CA GLY A 128 -7.28 -6.20 2.75
C GLY A 128 -6.86 -5.67 4.13
N GLU A 129 -7.86 -5.44 4.96
CA GLU A 129 -7.71 -4.86 6.31
C GLU A 129 -7.09 -5.81 7.33
N LYS A 130 -7.18 -7.12 7.09
CA LYS A 130 -6.57 -8.13 7.95
C LYS A 130 -5.07 -8.30 7.72
N PHE A 131 -4.54 -7.66 6.67
CA PHE A 131 -3.11 -7.69 6.42
C PHE A 131 -2.37 -6.89 7.51
N PRO A 132 -1.39 -7.50 8.21
CA PRO A 132 -0.81 -6.92 9.42
C PRO A 132 0.32 -5.92 9.12
N TRP A 133 0.00 -4.78 8.52
CA TRP A 133 0.95 -3.72 8.13
C TRP A 133 1.90 -3.31 9.25
N ARG A 134 1.37 -3.22 10.49
CA ARG A 134 2.19 -2.92 11.66
C ARG A 134 3.35 -3.90 11.84
N THR A 135 3.11 -5.20 11.66
CA THR A 135 4.14 -6.25 11.82
C THR A 135 5.28 -6.05 10.82
N LEU A 136 4.97 -5.67 9.58
CA LEU A 136 5.97 -5.35 8.57
C LEU A 136 6.76 -4.10 8.97
N SER A 137 6.07 -3.05 9.38
CA SER A 137 6.69 -1.77 9.79
C SER A 137 7.58 -1.92 11.03
N ASP A 138 7.16 -2.69 12.03
CA ASP A 138 7.98 -3.02 13.22
C ASP A 138 9.28 -3.75 12.83
N SER A 139 9.33 -4.33 11.62
CA SER A 139 10.49 -5.01 11.04
C SER A 139 11.26 -4.16 10.02
N GLY A 140 10.93 -2.88 9.89
CA GLY A 140 11.59 -1.94 8.97
C GLY A 140 11.07 -2.01 7.53
N VAL A 141 9.88 -2.54 7.28
CA VAL A 141 9.26 -2.65 5.96
C VAL A 141 8.02 -1.78 5.90
N GLY A 142 8.02 -0.81 4.98
CA GLY A 142 6.89 0.08 4.76
C GLY A 142 6.81 1.23 5.76
N HIS A 143 5.81 2.07 5.53
CA HIS A 143 5.51 3.25 6.34
C HIS A 143 4.20 3.01 7.10
N TRP A 144 4.24 3.12 8.41
CA TRP A 144 3.07 2.93 9.25
C TRP A 144 3.19 3.77 10.53
N VAL A 145 2.07 4.26 11.02
CA VAL A 145 1.96 4.95 12.30
C VAL A 145 0.88 4.30 13.14
N LYS A 146 0.96 4.42 14.46
CA LYS A 146 -0.15 4.00 15.31
C LYS A 146 -1.37 4.87 14.97
N PRO A 147 -2.50 4.27 14.55
CA PRO A 147 -3.70 5.03 14.24
C PRO A 147 -4.16 5.89 15.42
N ALA A 148 -4.63 7.10 15.12
CA ALA A 148 -5.27 7.92 16.13
C ALA A 148 -6.55 7.22 16.63
N PRO A 149 -6.89 7.33 17.92
CA PRO A 149 -8.06 6.66 18.49
C PRO A 149 -9.36 7.07 17.76
N ILE A 150 -10.24 6.11 17.56
CA ILE A 150 -11.59 6.37 17.07
C ILE A 150 -12.40 6.88 18.26
N THR A 151 -12.85 8.12 18.19
CA THR A 151 -13.67 8.77 19.22
C THR A 151 -15.08 9.04 18.69
N GLU A 152 -16.05 9.01 19.55
CA GLU A 152 -17.39 9.48 19.24
C GLU A 152 -17.41 11.02 19.18
N GLY A 153 -18.13 11.57 18.22
CA GLY A 153 -18.24 13.02 18.01
C GLY A 153 -17.17 13.57 17.07
N GLY A 154 -17.20 14.86 16.82
CA GLY A 154 -16.36 15.57 15.86
C GLY A 154 -16.97 15.65 14.45
N ALA A 155 -16.34 16.46 13.59
CA ALA A 155 -16.80 16.66 12.24
C ALA A 155 -16.53 15.43 11.38
N LEU A 156 -17.57 14.85 10.83
CA LEU A 156 -17.51 13.74 9.87
C LEU A 156 -17.53 14.30 8.46
N LEU A 157 -16.62 13.84 7.60
CA LEU A 157 -16.65 14.12 6.17
C LEU A 157 -17.17 12.87 5.46
N THR A 158 -18.32 13.00 4.81
CA THR A 158 -19.02 11.89 4.16
C THR A 158 -19.43 12.27 2.73
N PHE A 159 -19.85 11.28 1.96
CA PHE A 159 -20.36 11.49 0.61
C PHE A 159 -21.37 12.66 0.54
N GLY A 160 -21.16 13.56 -0.40
CA GLY A 160 -21.97 14.75 -0.62
C GLY A 160 -21.52 16.00 0.15
N HIS A 161 -20.66 15.89 1.17
CA HIS A 161 -20.11 17.06 1.87
C HIS A 161 -19.23 17.91 0.95
N ARG A 162 -19.20 19.22 1.22
CA ARG A 162 -18.44 20.20 0.42
C ARG A 162 -17.77 21.23 1.31
N GLY A 163 -16.69 21.83 0.79
CA GLY A 163 -15.98 22.96 1.40
C GLY A 163 -14.53 22.70 1.70
N ASP A 164 -13.90 23.67 2.37
CA ASP A 164 -12.46 23.73 2.56
C ASP A 164 -11.89 22.56 3.38
N THR A 165 -12.65 22.03 4.33
CA THR A 165 -12.22 20.87 5.12
C THR A 165 -12.11 19.60 4.24
N VAL A 166 -13.00 19.42 3.27
CA VAL A 166 -12.92 18.33 2.30
C VAL A 166 -11.72 18.54 1.40
N ALA A 167 -11.55 19.76 0.87
CA ALA A 167 -10.38 20.10 0.02
C ALA A 167 -9.06 19.91 0.75
N ALA A 168 -8.98 20.28 2.02
CA ALA A 168 -7.78 20.08 2.85
C ALA A 168 -7.43 18.59 2.98
N MET A 169 -8.39 17.73 3.31
CA MET A 169 -8.17 16.28 3.41
C MET A 169 -7.78 15.67 2.06
N GLN A 170 -8.44 16.06 0.97
CA GLN A 170 -8.07 15.63 -0.38
C GLN A 170 -6.64 16.04 -0.73
N GLY A 171 -6.23 17.26 -0.37
CA GLY A 171 -4.87 17.76 -0.55
C GLY A 171 -3.84 16.97 0.26
N GLU A 172 -4.16 16.59 1.48
CA GLU A 172 -3.33 15.74 2.33
C GLU A 172 -3.18 14.32 1.75
N LEU A 173 -4.27 13.69 1.28
CA LEU A 173 -4.25 12.38 0.61
C LEU A 173 -3.43 12.42 -0.69
N SER A 174 -3.63 13.46 -1.52
CA SER A 174 -2.85 13.66 -2.75
C SER A 174 -1.35 13.85 -2.44
N LYS A 175 -1.02 14.62 -1.42
CA LYS A 175 0.36 14.84 -0.98
C LYS A 175 1.02 13.56 -0.46
N TYR A 176 0.26 12.65 0.14
CA TYR A 176 0.75 11.35 0.58
C TYR A 176 1.06 10.42 -0.61
N GLY A 177 0.28 10.50 -1.70
CA GLY A 177 0.52 9.76 -2.95
C GLY A 177 -0.72 9.31 -3.70
N TYR A 178 -1.91 9.39 -3.09
CA TYR A 178 -3.15 8.92 -3.71
C TYR A 178 -3.56 9.72 -4.95
N CYS A 179 -4.18 9.03 -5.92
CA CYS A 179 -4.83 9.67 -7.07
C CYS A 179 -6.17 10.27 -6.66
N ILE A 180 -6.18 11.56 -6.32
CA ILE A 180 -7.39 12.26 -5.92
C ILE A 180 -7.35 13.71 -6.38
N ALA A 181 -8.48 14.20 -6.92
CA ALA A 181 -8.65 15.61 -7.24
C ALA A 181 -8.98 16.43 -5.96
N VAL A 182 -8.37 17.60 -5.83
CA VAL A 182 -8.68 18.55 -4.74
C VAL A 182 -9.85 19.41 -5.17
N SER A 183 -11.05 18.85 -5.15
CA SER A 183 -12.28 19.48 -5.65
C SER A 183 -13.09 20.19 -4.56
N GLY A 184 -12.80 19.89 -3.28
CA GLY A 184 -13.63 20.32 -2.17
C GLY A 184 -15.01 19.65 -2.10
N THR A 185 -15.26 18.63 -2.92
CA THR A 185 -16.50 17.81 -2.89
C THR A 185 -16.15 16.39 -2.51
N TYR A 186 -16.79 15.85 -1.47
CA TYR A 186 -16.65 14.46 -1.06
C TYR A 186 -17.48 13.58 -1.99
N ASP A 187 -16.90 13.14 -3.08
CA ASP A 187 -17.48 12.28 -4.09
C ASP A 187 -17.13 10.80 -3.89
N SER A 188 -17.56 9.93 -4.79
CA SER A 188 -17.25 8.50 -4.76
C SER A 188 -15.76 8.20 -4.89
N ALA A 189 -15.01 9.01 -5.63
CA ALA A 189 -13.56 8.86 -5.74
C ALA A 189 -12.87 9.18 -4.40
N THR A 190 -13.30 10.24 -3.72
CA THR A 190 -12.85 10.60 -2.37
C THR A 190 -13.16 9.49 -1.37
N GLN A 191 -14.39 8.94 -1.41
CA GLN A 191 -14.79 7.83 -0.54
C GLN A 191 -13.93 6.58 -0.78
N ALA A 192 -13.67 6.22 -2.04
CA ALA A 192 -12.84 5.07 -2.37
C ALA A 192 -11.40 5.23 -1.84
N VAL A 193 -10.80 6.42 -2.00
CA VAL A 193 -9.45 6.70 -1.48
C VAL A 193 -9.42 6.65 0.04
N VAL A 194 -10.41 7.24 0.73
CA VAL A 194 -10.51 7.18 2.20
C VAL A 194 -10.67 5.75 2.68
N THR A 195 -11.47 4.94 1.99
CA THR A 195 -11.65 3.52 2.31
C THR A 195 -10.34 2.74 2.15
N ALA A 196 -9.58 2.95 1.07
CA ALA A 196 -8.27 2.32 0.86
C ALA A 196 -7.26 2.75 1.93
N PHE A 197 -7.21 4.05 2.26
CA PHE A 197 -6.41 4.58 3.34
C PHE A 197 -6.73 3.91 4.69
N GLN A 198 -8.01 3.75 5.01
CA GLN A 198 -8.45 3.10 6.25
C GLN A 198 -8.00 1.63 6.29
N ARG A 199 -8.14 0.86 5.19
CA ARG A 199 -7.66 -0.53 5.11
C ARG A 199 -6.19 -0.67 5.46
N HIS A 200 -5.36 0.23 4.99
CA HIS A 200 -3.93 0.19 5.24
C HIS A 200 -3.55 0.74 6.63
N PHE A 201 -4.04 1.93 6.97
CA PHE A 201 -3.51 2.73 8.09
C PHE A 201 -4.42 2.81 9.32
N ARG A 202 -5.69 2.42 9.20
CA ARG A 202 -6.66 2.46 10.31
C ARG A 202 -7.73 1.37 10.15
N PRO A 203 -7.34 0.08 10.16
CA PRO A 203 -8.23 -1.02 9.80
C PRO A 203 -9.33 -1.36 10.83
N GLU A 204 -9.34 -0.74 12.01
CA GLU A 204 -10.36 -0.98 13.03
C GLU A 204 -11.78 -0.59 12.58
N ARG A 205 -11.91 0.38 11.65
CA ARG A 205 -13.20 0.81 11.07
C ARG A 205 -12.99 1.31 9.65
N ILE A 206 -13.53 0.58 8.67
CA ILE A 206 -13.43 0.88 7.25
C ILE A 206 -14.82 1.23 6.73
N ASP A 207 -15.14 2.51 6.79
CA ASP A 207 -16.46 3.05 6.44
C ASP A 207 -16.42 4.10 5.33
N GLY A 208 -15.20 4.46 4.90
CA GLY A 208 -15.01 5.52 3.92
C GLY A 208 -15.44 6.89 4.43
N ILE A 209 -15.45 7.11 5.74
CA ILE A 209 -15.78 8.39 6.38
C ILE A 209 -14.49 9.06 6.84
N GLY A 210 -14.28 10.31 6.43
CA GLY A 210 -13.15 11.15 6.86
C GLY A 210 -13.39 11.69 8.27
N ASP A 211 -13.39 10.81 9.28
CA ASP A 211 -13.49 11.19 10.69
C ASP A 211 -12.18 11.78 11.23
N GLU A 212 -12.18 12.26 12.48
CA GLU A 212 -10.97 12.85 13.07
C GLU A 212 -9.84 11.84 13.21
N SER A 213 -10.15 10.57 13.53
CA SER A 213 -9.15 9.50 13.60
C SER A 213 -8.44 9.30 12.25
N THR A 214 -9.19 9.23 11.15
CA THR A 214 -8.65 9.11 9.79
C THR A 214 -7.75 10.29 9.43
N ARG A 215 -8.23 11.51 9.67
CA ARG A 215 -7.48 12.75 9.35
C ARG A 215 -6.23 12.92 10.22
N ALA A 216 -6.33 12.62 11.51
CA ALA A 216 -5.18 12.70 12.42
C ALA A 216 -4.10 11.65 12.07
N THR A 217 -4.50 10.42 11.71
CA THR A 217 -3.59 9.38 11.24
C THR A 217 -2.86 9.82 9.96
N LEU A 218 -3.58 10.40 8.99
CA LEU A 218 -2.99 10.91 7.76
C LEU A 218 -1.98 12.04 8.02
N ARG A 219 -2.31 12.97 8.90
CA ARG A 219 -1.38 14.06 9.29
C ARG A 219 -0.11 13.54 9.95
N GLU A 220 -0.21 12.52 10.80
CA GLU A 220 0.96 11.91 11.43
C GLU A 220 1.86 11.21 10.41
N LEU A 221 1.28 10.46 9.45
CA LEU A 221 2.04 9.87 8.33
C LEU A 221 2.78 10.94 7.53
N LEU A 222 2.12 12.02 7.17
CA LEU A 222 2.74 13.14 6.45
C LEU A 222 3.86 13.82 7.26
N ALA A 223 3.68 13.96 8.57
CA ALA A 223 4.70 14.56 9.45
C ALA A 223 5.96 13.68 9.52
N GLN A 224 5.81 12.36 9.56
CA GLN A 224 6.94 11.43 9.58
C GLN A 224 7.67 11.38 8.24
N SER A 225 6.97 11.30 7.11
CA SER A 225 7.56 11.36 5.76
C SER A 225 8.35 12.66 5.55
N GLY A 226 7.84 13.79 6.02
CA GLY A 226 8.54 15.08 5.95
C GLY A 226 9.83 15.09 6.77
N ARG A 227 9.86 14.49 7.95
CA ARG A 227 11.06 14.38 8.81
C ARG A 227 12.13 13.51 8.18
N VAL A 228 11.74 12.36 7.62
CA VAL A 228 12.66 11.43 6.94
C VAL A 228 13.33 12.11 5.74
N ARG A 229 12.59 12.80 4.90
CA ARG A 229 13.13 13.56 3.75
C ARG A 229 14.10 14.65 4.18
N THR A 230 13.81 15.37 5.27
CA THR A 230 14.67 16.42 5.80
C THR A 230 15.99 15.85 6.34
N ILE A 231 15.96 14.71 7.03
CA ILE A 231 17.15 14.04 7.55
C ILE A 231 18.01 13.53 6.39
N ALA A 232 17.41 12.86 5.39
CA ALA A 232 18.11 12.36 4.22
C ALA A 232 18.77 13.51 3.41
N ALA A 233 18.07 14.62 3.22
CA ALA A 233 18.62 15.79 2.53
C ALA A 233 19.81 16.41 3.28
N ARG A 234 19.76 16.45 4.62
CA ARG A 234 20.88 16.94 5.46
C ARG A 234 22.08 16.01 5.42
N ALA A 235 21.86 14.69 5.47
CA ALA A 235 22.94 13.70 5.38
C ALA A 235 23.65 13.80 4.02
N HIS A 236 22.92 13.85 2.92
CA HIS A 236 23.48 13.99 1.57
C HIS A 236 24.30 15.31 1.39
N ASN A 237 23.84 16.42 1.98
CA ASN A 237 24.59 17.68 1.95
C ASN A 237 25.88 17.60 2.78
N LEU A 238 25.88 16.90 3.92
CA LEU A 238 27.10 16.70 4.72
C LEU A 238 28.13 15.83 4.01
N GLU A 239 27.71 14.76 3.32
CA GLU A 239 28.59 13.93 2.51
C GLU A 239 29.24 14.70 1.36
N ARG A 240 28.48 15.57 0.67
CA ARG A 240 29.02 16.43 -0.40
C ARG A 240 30.03 17.46 0.12
N LEU A 241 29.85 17.97 1.33
CA LEU A 241 30.80 18.92 1.96
C LEU A 241 32.06 18.22 2.48
N ALA A 242 31.99 16.92 2.82
CA ALA A 242 33.14 16.14 3.27
C ALA A 242 34.03 15.65 2.11
N THR A 243 33.53 15.69 0.87
CA THR A 243 34.24 15.23 -0.35
C THR A 243 34.72 16.40 -1.23
N SER A 244 34.52 17.63 -0.81
CA SER A 244 35.00 18.87 -1.43
C SER A 244 36.15 19.48 -0.61
#